data_71a2e22b2db8cba160dc94ea05e6baef
#
_entry.id   71a2e22b2db8cba160dc94ea05e6baef
#
_cell.length_a   1.000
_cell.length_b   1.000
_cell.length_c   1.000
_cell.angle_alpha   90.00
_cell.angle_beta   90.00
_cell.angle_gamma   90.00
#
_symmetry.space_group_name_H-M   'P 1'
#
loop_
_entity.id
_entity.type
_entity.pdbx_description
1 polymer ?
#
loop_
_entity_poly.entity_id
_entity_poly.type
_entity_poly.pdbx_seq_one_letter_code
_entity_poly.pdbx_strand_id
1 'polypeptide(L)'
;MTSAVQERADAANDSYSNRSQSDIARRTEVTLGGQKYRVFGYCSDPISGFHATAYQNEATGDIVIAYRGTDPGLFSGKTNADKIGHALTTVQDIAVDATMVRDAVNPQRGAADAFTQAMIDKAARQGITKDHIFVAGHSLGGTLAEIEAANFGLVGSTYNAYGAVGLLSSPPKPGTHLTNYRMAGDVVSAANAHIGEVVSLASEEDVRSLCEGRYLGAPAGALPPNPLIAMRLGDHGGQEHFSSQSPDNVLSPFRFEEAAQRYADNKAGFDHFTDDVVRERSELSQALKHVQEHYRLPVDIRQQVDEYLVLHADQPVRDAIEHGSIALGAERSLQHGADFARGAGHFVQVQDERVASA
;
A
#
# COMPACT_ATOMS: atom_id res chain seq x y z
N MET A 1 20.96 -3.85 12.82
CA MET A 1 19.96 -4.60 12.05
C MET A 1 20.66 -5.77 11.34
N THR A 2 19.99 -6.88 11.10
CA THR A 2 20.61 -8.06 10.45
C THR A 2 20.66 -7.88 8.94
N SER A 3 21.68 -8.44 8.27
CA SER A 3 21.79 -8.53 6.79
C SER A 3 20.48 -9.05 6.16
N ALA A 4 19.87 -10.06 6.75
CA ALA A 4 18.66 -10.69 6.26
C ALA A 4 17.43 -9.74 6.11
N VAL A 5 17.32 -8.70 6.94
CA VAL A 5 16.24 -7.69 6.78
C VAL A 5 16.48 -6.85 5.54
N GLN A 6 17.74 -6.43 5.33
CA GLN A 6 18.12 -5.66 4.13
C GLN A 6 17.98 -6.49 2.86
N GLU A 7 18.35 -7.77 2.91
CA GLU A 7 18.18 -8.70 1.77
C GLU A 7 16.72 -8.82 1.36
N ARG A 8 15.80 -8.94 2.34
CA ARG A 8 14.36 -8.98 2.08
C ARG A 8 13.81 -7.64 1.58
N ALA A 9 14.33 -6.50 2.08
CA ALA A 9 13.94 -5.18 1.57
C ALA A 9 14.35 -5.00 0.10
N ASP A 10 15.57 -5.36 -0.23
CA ASP A 10 16.05 -5.29 -1.62
C ASP A 10 15.30 -6.28 -2.52
N ALA A 11 14.91 -7.47 -2.03
CA ALA A 11 14.07 -8.40 -2.76
C ALA A 11 12.67 -7.82 -3.06
N ALA A 12 12.06 -7.16 -2.07
CA ALA A 12 10.79 -6.46 -2.25
C ALA A 12 10.90 -5.35 -3.32
N ASN A 13 12.00 -4.58 -3.31
CA ASN A 13 12.26 -3.55 -4.31
C ASN A 13 12.55 -4.14 -5.70
N ASP A 14 13.38 -5.19 -5.80
CA ASP A 14 13.70 -5.84 -7.09
C ASP A 14 12.47 -6.55 -7.71
N SER A 15 11.45 -6.89 -6.91
CA SER A 15 10.22 -7.51 -7.42
C SER A 15 9.48 -6.64 -8.44
N TYR A 16 9.74 -5.32 -8.47
CA TYR A 16 9.23 -4.40 -9.50
C TYR A 16 9.96 -4.51 -10.84
N SER A 17 11.11 -5.18 -10.88
CA SER A 17 11.82 -5.47 -12.13
C SER A 17 11.04 -6.50 -12.95
N ASN A 18 10.92 -6.24 -14.27
CA ASN A 18 10.31 -7.21 -15.17
C ASN A 18 11.25 -8.40 -15.35
N ARG A 19 10.80 -9.58 -14.97
CA ARG A 19 11.49 -10.84 -15.13
C ARG A 19 10.79 -11.71 -16.17
N SER A 20 11.43 -12.80 -16.55
CA SER A 20 10.90 -13.76 -17.53
C SER A 20 11.28 -15.20 -17.16
N GLN A 21 10.68 -16.17 -17.82
CA GLN A 21 11.07 -17.57 -17.67
C GLN A 21 12.53 -17.81 -18.09
N SER A 22 13.08 -16.97 -18.99
CA SER A 22 14.49 -17.05 -19.39
C SER A 22 15.44 -16.66 -18.25
N ASP A 23 15.04 -15.77 -17.34
CA ASP A 23 15.83 -15.40 -16.17
C ASP A 23 16.00 -16.58 -15.21
N ILE A 24 14.94 -17.39 -15.04
CA ILE A 24 14.98 -18.63 -14.26
C ILE A 24 15.92 -19.63 -14.92
N ALA A 25 15.78 -19.84 -16.25
CA ALA A 25 16.59 -20.79 -17.02
C ALA A 25 18.09 -20.43 -17.01
N ARG A 26 18.39 -19.14 -17.10
CA ARG A 26 19.78 -18.60 -17.07
C ARG A 26 20.31 -18.48 -15.65
N ARG A 27 19.46 -18.65 -14.62
CA ARG A 27 19.83 -18.43 -13.23
C ARG A 27 20.38 -17.00 -13.03
N THR A 28 19.64 -16.02 -13.57
CA THR A 28 20.04 -14.60 -13.55
C THR A 28 20.44 -14.19 -12.13
N GLU A 29 21.66 -13.69 -11.97
CA GLU A 29 22.22 -13.24 -10.70
C GLU A 29 21.64 -11.86 -10.34
N VAL A 30 21.32 -11.66 -9.05
CA VAL A 30 20.84 -10.40 -8.47
C VAL A 30 21.58 -10.19 -7.16
N THR A 31 21.94 -8.94 -6.84
CA THR A 31 22.54 -8.59 -5.55
C THR A 31 21.47 -8.01 -4.64
N LEU A 32 21.23 -8.63 -3.50
CA LEU A 32 20.25 -8.21 -2.49
C LEU A 32 20.96 -8.09 -1.13
N GLY A 33 20.93 -6.92 -0.51
CA GLY A 33 21.62 -6.66 0.76
C GLY A 33 23.13 -6.93 0.72
N GLY A 34 23.74 -6.78 -0.48
CA GLY A 34 25.15 -7.09 -0.72
C GLY A 34 25.46 -8.59 -0.91
N GLN A 35 24.46 -9.46 -0.84
CA GLN A 35 24.60 -10.91 -1.06
C GLN A 35 24.17 -11.31 -2.47
N LYS A 36 24.75 -12.40 -2.98
CA LYS A 36 24.44 -12.94 -4.29
C LYS A 36 23.24 -13.87 -4.22
N TYR A 37 22.25 -13.56 -5.03
CA TYR A 37 21.04 -14.34 -5.25
C TYR A 37 20.90 -14.67 -6.72
N ARG A 38 20.10 -15.67 -7.02
CA ARG A 38 19.66 -15.99 -8.38
C ARG A 38 18.14 -16.05 -8.45
N VAL A 39 17.58 -15.71 -9.59
CA VAL A 39 16.15 -15.87 -9.83
C VAL A 39 15.79 -17.35 -9.75
N PHE A 40 14.99 -17.69 -8.75
CA PHE A 40 14.52 -19.04 -8.47
C PHE A 40 13.16 -19.32 -9.09
N GLY A 41 12.26 -18.31 -9.10
CA GLY A 41 10.94 -18.41 -9.68
C GLY A 41 10.40 -17.05 -10.05
N TYR A 42 9.45 -17.01 -10.98
CA TYR A 42 8.77 -15.79 -11.40
C TYR A 42 7.34 -16.10 -11.84
N CYS A 43 6.42 -15.25 -11.47
CA CYS A 43 5.05 -15.26 -11.95
C CYS A 43 4.64 -13.84 -12.36
N SER A 44 3.96 -13.74 -13.49
CA SER A 44 3.27 -12.54 -13.95
C SER A 44 1.94 -13.02 -14.52
N ASP A 45 0.85 -12.69 -13.83
CA ASP A 45 -0.51 -13.00 -14.28
C ASP A 45 -1.23 -11.71 -14.69
N PRO A 46 -1.35 -11.45 -15.99
CA PRO A 46 -1.98 -10.22 -16.49
C PRO A 46 -3.49 -10.18 -16.23
N ILE A 47 -4.14 -11.31 -15.88
CA ILE A 47 -5.58 -11.34 -15.62
C ILE A 47 -5.87 -10.82 -14.22
N SER A 48 -5.11 -11.28 -13.21
CA SER A 48 -5.27 -10.84 -11.82
C SER A 48 -4.39 -9.63 -11.48
N GLY A 49 -3.42 -9.28 -12.33
CA GLY A 49 -2.38 -8.29 -12.03
C GLY A 49 -1.32 -8.77 -11.05
N PHE A 50 -1.30 -10.06 -10.71
CA PHE A 50 -0.35 -10.63 -9.77
C PHE A 50 1.05 -10.72 -10.37
N HIS A 51 2.05 -10.24 -9.61
CA HIS A 51 3.47 -10.38 -9.92
C HIS A 51 4.25 -10.81 -8.67
N ALA A 52 5.14 -11.76 -8.82
CA ALA A 52 6.08 -12.14 -7.77
C ALA A 52 7.36 -12.74 -8.36
N THR A 53 8.47 -12.54 -7.64
CA THR A 53 9.76 -13.15 -7.95
C THR A 53 10.30 -13.87 -6.72
N ALA A 54 10.73 -15.09 -6.88
CA ALA A 54 11.46 -15.83 -5.85
C ALA A 54 12.96 -15.80 -6.16
N TYR A 55 13.77 -15.55 -5.13
CA TYR A 55 15.22 -15.45 -5.20
C TYR A 55 15.84 -16.50 -4.28
N GLN A 56 16.91 -17.16 -4.73
CA GLN A 56 17.66 -18.11 -3.92
C GLN A 56 19.04 -17.56 -3.62
N ASN A 57 19.40 -17.46 -2.34
CA ASN A 57 20.73 -17.10 -1.89
C ASN A 57 21.74 -18.17 -2.31
N GLU A 58 22.84 -17.75 -2.95
CA GLU A 58 23.84 -18.71 -3.45
C GLU A 58 24.71 -19.33 -2.36
N ALA A 59 24.87 -18.63 -1.23
CA ALA A 59 25.71 -19.09 -0.13
C ALA A 59 24.93 -19.97 0.87
N THR A 60 23.69 -19.56 1.23
CA THR A 60 22.91 -20.27 2.27
C THR A 60 21.87 -21.20 1.70
N GLY A 61 21.44 -20.99 0.45
CA GLY A 61 20.33 -21.72 -0.16
C GLY A 61 18.95 -21.18 0.23
N ASP A 62 18.89 -20.19 1.11
CA ASP A 62 17.63 -19.57 1.55
C ASP A 62 16.87 -18.97 0.38
N ILE A 63 15.53 -19.03 0.45
CA ILE A 63 14.64 -18.53 -0.59
C ILE A 63 13.87 -17.35 -0.05
N VAL A 64 13.83 -16.25 -0.79
CA VAL A 64 12.96 -15.10 -0.54
C VAL A 64 11.92 -15.02 -1.65
N ILE A 65 10.64 -15.12 -1.29
CA ILE A 65 9.51 -14.90 -2.20
C ILE A 65 9.07 -13.46 -2.03
N ALA A 66 9.30 -12.63 -3.04
CA ALA A 66 8.97 -11.21 -3.01
C ALA A 66 7.74 -10.92 -3.89
N TYR A 67 6.70 -10.36 -3.28
CA TYR A 67 5.45 -9.98 -3.94
C TYR A 67 5.53 -8.52 -4.35
N ARG A 68 5.19 -8.25 -5.61
CA ARG A 68 5.16 -6.89 -6.16
C ARG A 68 3.88 -6.19 -5.73
N GLY A 69 4.01 -4.94 -5.31
CA GLY A 69 2.88 -4.05 -5.09
C GLY A 69 2.38 -3.38 -6.38
N THR A 70 1.50 -2.40 -6.24
CA THR A 70 1.05 -1.56 -7.35
C THR A 70 2.22 -0.74 -7.91
N ASP A 71 2.21 -0.45 -9.21
CA ASP A 71 3.30 0.28 -9.87
C ASP A 71 3.49 1.69 -9.23
N PRO A 72 4.70 2.03 -8.77
CA PRO A 72 4.99 3.32 -8.15
C PRO A 72 4.67 4.54 -9.03
N GLY A 73 4.58 4.38 -10.35
CA GLY A 73 4.23 5.43 -11.30
C GLY A 73 2.85 6.07 -11.04
N LEU A 74 1.95 5.36 -10.35
CA LEU A 74 0.66 5.89 -9.91
C LEU A 74 0.78 6.95 -8.80
N PHE A 75 1.91 6.99 -8.08
CA PHE A 75 2.15 7.92 -6.97
C PHE A 75 3.07 9.10 -7.33
N SER A 76 3.58 9.17 -8.57
CA SER A 76 4.56 10.18 -9.00
C SER A 76 3.94 11.34 -9.78
N GLY A 77 3.39 12.34 -9.09
CA GLY A 77 2.98 13.61 -9.70
C GLY A 77 4.17 14.55 -9.99
N LYS A 78 4.17 15.23 -11.15
CA LYS A 78 5.26 16.12 -11.59
C LYS A 78 5.21 17.53 -11.00
N THR A 79 4.07 17.99 -10.48
CA THR A 79 3.90 19.32 -9.86
C THR A 79 3.31 19.21 -8.45
N ASN A 80 3.41 20.30 -7.64
CA ASN A 80 2.78 20.30 -6.31
C ASN A 80 1.24 20.21 -6.38
N ALA A 81 0.62 20.77 -7.41
CA ALA A 81 -0.81 20.65 -7.66
C ALA A 81 -1.16 19.22 -8.11
N ASP A 82 -0.33 18.60 -8.97
CA ASP A 82 -0.46 17.20 -9.36
C ASP A 82 -0.22 16.29 -8.15
N LYS A 83 0.76 16.60 -7.29
CA LYS A 83 1.02 15.86 -6.05
C LYS A 83 -0.15 15.93 -5.08
N ILE A 84 -0.81 17.07 -4.94
CA ILE A 84 -1.99 17.24 -4.10
C ILE A 84 -3.20 16.54 -4.73
N GLY A 85 -3.41 16.66 -6.03
CA GLY A 85 -4.45 15.94 -6.77
C GLY A 85 -4.23 14.43 -6.72
N HIS A 86 -3.00 13.94 -6.94
CA HIS A 86 -2.64 12.52 -6.78
C HIS A 86 -2.65 12.08 -5.31
N ALA A 87 -2.32 12.97 -4.37
CA ALA A 87 -2.44 12.68 -2.95
C ALA A 87 -3.87 12.41 -2.54
N LEU A 88 -4.82 13.07 -3.15
CA LEU A 88 -6.23 12.89 -2.84
C LEU A 88 -6.86 11.75 -3.59
N THR A 89 -6.53 11.54 -4.86
CA THR A 89 -6.84 10.28 -5.52
C THR A 89 -6.19 9.13 -4.75
N THR A 90 -4.98 9.27 -4.26
CA THR A 90 -4.32 8.24 -3.44
C THR A 90 -4.95 8.10 -2.06
N VAL A 91 -5.40 9.16 -1.41
CA VAL A 91 -6.13 9.09 -0.12
C VAL A 91 -7.58 8.68 -0.34
N GLN A 92 -8.21 9.09 -1.42
CA GLN A 92 -9.47 8.54 -1.88
C GLN A 92 -9.30 7.07 -2.30
N ASP A 93 -8.22 6.74 -2.99
CA ASP A 93 -7.85 5.37 -3.35
C ASP A 93 -7.53 4.56 -2.09
N ILE A 94 -6.80 5.07 -1.11
CA ILE A 94 -6.51 4.39 0.17
C ILE A 94 -7.76 4.25 1.02
N ALA A 95 -8.65 5.18 1.00
CA ALA A 95 -9.87 5.17 1.77
C ALA A 95 -11.02 4.44 1.02
N VAL A 96 -11.08 4.56 -0.29
CA VAL A 96 -11.83 3.67 -1.20
C VAL A 96 -11.17 2.28 -1.17
N ASP A 97 -9.86 2.21 -0.98
CA ASP A 97 -9.04 1.02 -1.04
C ASP A 97 -9.13 0.09 0.18
N ALA A 98 -9.86 0.38 1.21
CA ALA A 98 -10.25 -0.72 2.11
C ALA A 98 -11.21 -1.69 1.39
N THR A 99 -12.03 -1.21 0.49
CA THR A 99 -12.76 -2.04 -0.47
C THR A 99 -11.89 -2.38 -1.69
N MET A 100 -11.08 -1.47 -2.21
CA MET A 100 -10.23 -1.69 -3.38
C MET A 100 -8.98 -2.51 -3.07
N VAL A 101 -8.33 -2.38 -1.91
CA VAL A 101 -7.28 -3.32 -1.49
C VAL A 101 -7.88 -4.72 -1.36
N ARG A 102 -9.06 -4.86 -0.79
CA ARG A 102 -9.77 -6.14 -0.77
C ARG A 102 -10.10 -6.60 -2.18
N ASP A 103 -10.55 -5.70 -3.05
CA ASP A 103 -10.92 -5.98 -4.43
C ASP A 103 -9.69 -6.16 -5.34
N ALA A 104 -8.57 -5.50 -5.05
CA ALA A 104 -7.30 -5.69 -5.73
C ALA A 104 -6.51 -6.90 -5.23
N VAL A 105 -6.58 -7.19 -3.92
CA VAL A 105 -5.97 -8.39 -3.31
C VAL A 105 -6.74 -9.65 -3.71
N ASN A 106 -8.06 -9.62 -3.71
CA ASN A 106 -8.89 -10.81 -3.97
C ASN A 106 -8.60 -11.46 -5.33
N PRO A 107 -8.47 -10.75 -6.46
CA PRO A 107 -8.08 -11.37 -7.73
C PRO A 107 -6.68 -11.98 -7.71
N GLN A 108 -5.75 -11.39 -6.96
CA GLN A 108 -4.35 -11.83 -6.90
C GLN A 108 -4.11 -13.01 -5.96
N ARG A 109 -4.98 -13.22 -4.96
CA ARG A 109 -4.78 -14.25 -3.91
C ARG A 109 -4.60 -15.65 -4.49
N GLY A 110 -5.47 -16.07 -5.40
CA GLY A 110 -5.37 -17.40 -5.99
C GLY A 110 -4.05 -17.64 -6.72
N ALA A 111 -3.55 -16.63 -7.43
CA ALA A 111 -2.25 -16.68 -8.09
C ALA A 111 -1.09 -16.63 -7.07
N ALA A 112 -1.22 -15.85 -6.00
CA ALA A 112 -0.24 -15.78 -4.92
C ALA A 112 -0.14 -17.10 -4.17
N ASP A 113 -1.26 -17.69 -3.74
CA ASP A 113 -1.31 -19.01 -3.11
C ASP A 113 -0.65 -20.10 -3.99
N ALA A 114 -1.01 -20.13 -5.28
CA ALA A 114 -0.47 -21.09 -6.23
C ALA A 114 1.04 -20.90 -6.45
N PHE A 115 1.51 -19.66 -6.57
CA PHE A 115 2.93 -19.37 -6.73
C PHE A 115 3.72 -19.73 -5.46
N THR A 116 3.24 -19.35 -4.28
CA THR A 116 3.86 -19.65 -3.00
C THR A 116 4.00 -21.15 -2.80
N GLN A 117 2.91 -21.90 -3.03
CA GLN A 117 2.94 -23.37 -2.94
C GLN A 117 3.93 -23.98 -3.94
N ALA A 118 3.94 -23.49 -5.19
CA ALA A 118 4.87 -23.97 -6.20
C ALA A 118 6.34 -23.73 -5.82
N MET A 119 6.65 -22.60 -5.16
CA MET A 119 8.01 -22.31 -4.66
C MET A 119 8.39 -23.20 -3.49
N ILE A 120 7.47 -23.47 -2.55
CA ILE A 120 7.65 -24.42 -1.46
C ILE A 120 7.93 -25.84 -2.01
N ASP A 121 7.12 -26.29 -2.96
CA ASP A 121 7.30 -27.62 -3.58
C ASP A 121 8.61 -27.73 -4.36
N LYS A 122 9.00 -26.64 -5.05
CA LYS A 122 10.27 -26.58 -5.77
C LYS A 122 11.46 -26.62 -4.82
N ALA A 123 11.39 -25.91 -3.71
CA ALA A 123 12.39 -25.92 -2.65
C ALA A 123 12.53 -27.32 -2.04
N ALA A 124 11.41 -27.96 -1.69
CA ALA A 124 11.38 -29.30 -1.13
C ALA A 124 12.04 -30.34 -2.04
N ARG A 125 11.82 -30.24 -3.37
CA ARG A 125 12.52 -31.12 -4.35
C ARG A 125 14.04 -30.93 -4.38
N GLN A 126 14.54 -29.81 -3.85
CA GLN A 126 15.98 -29.53 -3.70
C GLN A 126 16.49 -29.79 -2.28
N GLY A 127 15.64 -30.38 -1.39
CA GLY A 127 16.00 -30.66 -0.01
C GLY A 127 15.97 -29.42 0.91
N ILE A 128 15.40 -28.30 0.44
CA ILE A 128 15.28 -27.07 1.21
C ILE A 128 13.97 -27.12 1.99
N THR A 129 14.07 -26.99 3.30
CA THR A 129 12.92 -27.04 4.22
C THR A 129 12.25 -25.67 4.33
N LYS A 130 11.01 -25.64 4.82
CA LYS A 130 10.18 -24.44 4.84
C LYS A 130 10.74 -23.31 5.73
N ASP A 131 11.51 -23.62 6.74
CA ASP A 131 12.21 -22.67 7.62
C ASP A 131 13.34 -21.89 6.92
N HIS A 132 13.71 -22.30 5.69
CA HIS A 132 14.60 -21.61 4.78
C HIS A 132 13.85 -20.83 3.68
N ILE A 133 12.53 -20.65 3.83
CA ILE A 133 11.70 -19.89 2.88
C ILE A 133 11.11 -18.69 3.59
N PHE A 134 11.40 -17.51 3.06
CA PHE A 134 10.97 -16.23 3.61
C PHE A 134 10.08 -15.49 2.61
N VAL A 135 9.20 -14.63 3.13
CA VAL A 135 8.38 -13.74 2.30
C VAL A 135 8.83 -12.29 2.47
N ALA A 136 8.66 -11.51 1.41
CA ALA A 136 8.90 -10.08 1.43
C ALA A 136 7.90 -9.34 0.52
N GLY A 137 7.63 -8.07 0.80
CA GLY A 137 6.81 -7.24 -0.08
C GLY A 137 6.72 -5.80 0.39
N HIS A 138 6.43 -4.92 -0.56
CA HIS A 138 6.22 -3.50 -0.34
C HIS A 138 4.79 -3.12 -0.74
N SER A 139 4.15 -2.19 -0.02
CA SER A 139 2.81 -1.71 -0.36
C SER A 139 1.79 -2.86 -0.40
N LEU A 140 0.98 -2.98 -1.46
CA LEU A 140 0.06 -4.10 -1.70
C LEU A 140 0.79 -5.46 -1.73
N GLY A 141 2.03 -5.51 -2.27
CA GLY A 141 2.86 -6.72 -2.22
C GLY A 141 3.22 -7.14 -0.80
N GLY A 142 3.36 -6.18 0.10
CA GLY A 142 3.51 -6.43 1.53
C GLY A 142 2.26 -7.04 2.15
N THR A 143 1.08 -6.57 1.76
CA THR A 143 -0.20 -7.16 2.18
C THR A 143 -0.32 -8.62 1.71
N LEU A 144 0.06 -8.90 0.46
CA LEU A 144 0.13 -10.28 -0.05
C LEU A 144 1.14 -11.12 0.75
N ALA A 145 2.34 -10.57 1.06
CA ALA A 145 3.33 -11.25 1.89
C ALA A 145 2.79 -11.61 3.28
N GLU A 146 2.02 -10.72 3.92
CA GLU A 146 1.36 -11.01 5.20
C GLU A 146 0.33 -12.14 5.06
N ILE A 147 -0.48 -12.14 4.01
CA ILE A 147 -1.49 -13.17 3.75
C ILE A 147 -0.81 -14.52 3.51
N GLU A 148 0.20 -14.56 2.66
CA GLU A 148 0.91 -15.79 2.31
C GLU A 148 1.70 -16.35 3.49
N ALA A 149 2.34 -15.48 4.29
CA ALA A 149 2.95 -15.92 5.54
C ALA A 149 1.93 -16.58 6.47
N ALA A 150 0.75 -15.97 6.63
CA ALA A 150 -0.31 -16.50 7.46
C ALA A 150 -0.86 -17.84 6.91
N ASN A 151 -1.07 -17.93 5.58
CA ASN A 151 -1.60 -19.11 4.92
C ASN A 151 -0.63 -20.30 4.95
N PHE A 152 0.67 -20.04 4.89
CA PHE A 152 1.69 -21.10 4.80
C PHE A 152 2.54 -21.26 6.06
N GLY A 153 2.38 -20.39 7.07
CA GLY A 153 3.20 -20.41 8.30
C GLY A 153 4.65 -20.08 7.98
N LEU A 154 4.89 -18.98 7.26
CA LEU A 154 6.21 -18.51 6.85
C LEU A 154 6.69 -17.35 7.71
N VAL A 155 7.99 -17.11 7.65
CA VAL A 155 8.65 -15.96 8.26
C VAL A 155 8.94 -14.90 7.19
N GLY A 156 8.90 -13.62 7.54
CA GLY A 156 9.20 -12.59 6.56
C GLY A 156 9.25 -11.17 7.08
N SER A 157 9.37 -10.25 6.14
CA SER A 157 9.34 -8.81 6.42
C SER A 157 8.57 -8.06 5.35
N THR A 158 7.81 -7.06 5.76
CA THR A 158 7.13 -6.15 4.83
C THR A 158 7.62 -4.71 5.02
N TYR A 159 7.42 -3.89 4.01
CA TYR A 159 7.91 -2.52 3.95
C TYR A 159 6.78 -1.62 3.47
N ASN A 160 6.34 -0.68 4.31
CA ASN A 160 5.18 0.17 4.05
C ASN A 160 3.96 -0.60 3.50
N ALA A 161 3.71 -1.80 4.03
CA ALA A 161 2.55 -2.59 3.64
C ALA A 161 1.25 -1.92 4.11
N TYR A 162 0.15 -2.14 3.40
CA TYR A 162 -1.16 -1.67 3.87
C TYR A 162 -1.65 -2.41 5.12
N GLY A 163 -1.17 -3.64 5.34
CA GLY A 163 -1.64 -4.52 6.41
C GLY A 163 -2.74 -5.48 5.96
N ALA A 164 -2.81 -6.66 6.60
CA ALA A 164 -3.69 -7.74 6.17
C ALA A 164 -4.72 -8.17 7.22
N VAL A 165 -4.82 -7.49 8.36
CA VAL A 165 -5.84 -7.79 9.37
C VAL A 165 -7.24 -7.58 8.79
N GLY A 166 -8.11 -8.59 8.96
CA GLY A 166 -9.45 -8.60 8.37
C GLY A 166 -9.51 -9.08 6.91
N LEU A 167 -8.37 -9.34 6.29
CA LEU A 167 -8.32 -9.90 4.93
C LEU A 167 -8.11 -11.42 4.91
N LEU A 168 -7.72 -12.04 6.01
CA LEU A 168 -7.51 -13.49 6.10
C LEU A 168 -8.84 -14.25 6.05
N SER A 169 -8.81 -15.43 5.41
CA SER A 169 -9.94 -16.37 5.40
C SER A 169 -9.93 -17.33 6.60
N SER A 170 -8.77 -17.47 7.27
CA SER A 170 -8.56 -18.33 8.43
C SER A 170 -7.46 -17.74 9.33
N PRO A 171 -7.39 -18.11 10.60
CA PRO A 171 -6.30 -17.69 11.48
C PRO A 171 -4.92 -18.06 10.91
N PRO A 172 -3.86 -17.27 11.23
CA PRO A 172 -2.51 -17.58 10.80
C PRO A 172 -2.07 -18.97 11.23
N LYS A 173 -1.40 -19.69 10.33
CA LYS A 173 -0.84 -21.01 10.62
C LYS A 173 0.33 -20.94 11.61
N PRO A 174 0.56 -21.98 12.42
CA PRO A 174 1.77 -22.07 13.25
C PRO A 174 3.04 -21.87 12.43
N GLY A 175 3.99 -21.12 12.98
CA GLY A 175 5.25 -20.77 12.31
C GLY A 175 5.20 -19.41 11.62
N THR A 176 4.03 -18.78 11.49
CA THR A 176 3.93 -17.39 10.98
C THR A 176 4.67 -16.43 11.91
N HIS A 177 5.66 -15.71 11.35
CA HIS A 177 6.38 -14.66 12.06
C HIS A 177 6.76 -13.55 11.09
N LEU A 178 6.16 -12.39 11.26
CA LEU A 178 6.35 -11.23 10.39
C LEU A 178 6.83 -10.02 11.18
N THR A 179 7.73 -9.26 10.57
CA THR A 179 8.09 -7.92 11.02
C THR A 179 7.74 -6.92 9.91
N ASN A 180 6.86 -5.98 10.24
CA ASN A 180 6.36 -4.99 9.30
C ASN A 180 7.08 -3.65 9.58
N TYR A 181 8.00 -3.28 8.68
CA TYR A 181 8.73 -2.01 8.76
C TYR A 181 7.92 -0.93 8.04
N ARG A 182 7.67 0.19 8.72
CA ARG A 182 6.95 1.31 8.12
C ARG A 182 7.58 2.64 8.45
N MET A 183 7.49 3.58 7.52
CA MET A 183 7.69 4.99 7.81
C MET A 183 6.48 5.53 8.57
N ALA A 184 6.73 6.30 9.62
CA ALA A 184 5.67 6.72 10.53
C ALA A 184 4.71 7.75 9.92
N GLY A 185 5.15 8.50 8.90
CA GLY A 185 4.33 9.43 8.12
C GLY A 185 3.59 8.79 6.95
N ASP A 186 3.85 7.51 6.65
CA ASP A 186 3.19 6.82 5.54
C ASP A 186 1.73 6.48 5.86
N VAL A 187 0.83 7.15 5.16
CA VAL A 187 -0.62 7.00 5.33
C VAL A 187 -1.11 5.62 4.88
N VAL A 188 -0.45 4.98 3.91
CA VAL A 188 -0.84 3.65 3.40
C VAL A 188 -0.64 2.60 4.47
N SER A 189 0.54 2.56 5.08
CA SER A 189 0.85 1.60 6.14
C SER A 189 0.15 1.92 7.47
N ALA A 190 -0.32 3.16 7.64
CA ALA A 190 -1.15 3.55 8.78
C ALA A 190 -2.62 3.11 8.63
N ALA A 191 -3.10 2.86 7.41
CA ALA A 191 -4.52 2.72 7.12
C ALA A 191 -5.15 1.40 7.58
N ASN A 192 -4.37 0.34 7.83
CA ASN A 192 -4.89 -0.93 8.34
C ASN A 192 -3.91 -1.58 9.32
N ALA A 193 -4.41 -2.50 10.13
CA ALA A 193 -3.60 -3.26 11.07
C ALA A 193 -2.83 -4.39 10.37
N HIS A 194 -1.62 -4.68 10.88
CA HIS A 194 -0.70 -5.67 10.34
C HIS A 194 -0.76 -7.00 11.09
N ILE A 195 -0.37 -8.07 10.39
CA ILE A 195 -0.14 -9.38 11.00
C ILE A 195 1.32 -9.45 11.45
N GLY A 196 1.55 -9.65 12.73
CA GLY A 196 2.90 -9.73 13.31
C GLY A 196 3.34 -8.43 13.99
N GLU A 197 4.64 -8.28 14.16
CA GLU A 197 5.26 -7.12 14.81
C GLU A 197 5.32 -5.93 13.86
N VAL A 198 5.08 -4.72 14.37
CA VAL A 198 5.23 -3.47 13.61
C VAL A 198 6.40 -2.68 14.16
N VAL A 199 7.33 -2.33 13.28
CA VAL A 199 8.48 -1.47 13.56
C VAL A 199 8.29 -0.15 12.81
N SER A 200 7.91 0.90 13.54
CA SER A 200 7.74 2.24 12.97
C SER A 200 9.03 3.03 13.05
N LEU A 201 9.40 3.67 11.96
CA LEU A 201 10.61 4.48 11.80
C LEU A 201 10.19 5.89 11.37
N ALA A 202 10.83 6.93 11.90
CA ALA A 202 10.50 8.30 11.57
C ALA A 202 11.70 9.07 11.01
N SER A 203 11.47 9.79 9.92
CA SER A 203 12.38 10.80 9.39
C SER A 203 12.23 12.14 10.14
N GLU A 204 13.12 13.10 9.90
CA GLU A 204 12.94 14.46 10.40
C GLU A 204 11.74 15.15 9.75
N GLU A 205 11.52 14.84 8.49
CA GLU A 205 10.36 15.32 7.74
C GLU A 205 9.04 14.82 8.33
N ASP A 206 8.97 13.57 8.79
CA ASP A 206 7.77 13.03 9.45
C ASP A 206 7.41 13.85 10.69
N VAL A 207 8.38 14.16 11.52
CA VAL A 207 8.15 14.98 12.72
C VAL A 207 7.70 16.39 12.34
N ARG A 208 8.31 16.97 11.29
CA ARG A 208 7.91 18.28 10.78
C ARG A 208 6.45 18.27 10.30
N SER A 209 6.07 17.28 9.50
CA SER A 209 4.71 17.12 9.00
C SER A 209 3.69 16.93 10.11
N LEU A 210 4.04 16.18 11.18
CA LEU A 210 3.21 16.06 12.37
C LEU A 210 3.00 17.41 13.08
N CYS A 211 4.05 18.25 13.17
CA CYS A 211 3.90 19.61 13.71
C CYS A 211 2.98 20.47 12.83
N GLU A 212 3.17 20.43 11.52
CA GLU A 212 2.33 21.14 10.54
C GLU A 212 0.88 20.67 10.61
N GLY A 213 0.66 19.37 10.72
CA GLY A 213 -0.64 18.73 10.91
C GLY A 213 -1.23 18.88 12.32
N ARG A 214 -0.54 19.57 13.23
CA ARG A 214 -0.98 19.84 14.61
C ARG A 214 -1.09 18.62 15.53
N TYR A 215 -0.39 17.54 15.23
CA TYR A 215 -0.27 16.36 16.09
C TYR A 215 0.81 16.55 17.19
N LEU A 216 1.76 17.47 16.96
CA LEU A 216 2.82 17.82 17.90
C LEU A 216 2.89 19.33 18.08
N GLY A 217 3.13 19.77 19.30
CA GLY A 217 3.43 21.18 19.63
C GLY A 217 2.31 22.18 19.36
N ALA A 218 1.07 21.74 19.14
CA ALA A 218 -0.04 22.64 18.86
C ALA A 218 -0.34 23.52 20.07
N PRO A 219 -0.45 24.87 19.90
CA PRO A 219 -0.79 25.76 21.01
C PRO A 219 -2.24 25.56 21.45
N ALA A 220 -2.53 25.97 22.70
CA ALA A 220 -3.91 25.94 23.21
C ALA A 220 -4.84 26.81 22.31
N GLY A 221 -5.96 26.22 21.91
CA GLY A 221 -6.92 26.87 21.00
C GLY A 221 -6.59 26.75 19.51
N ALA A 222 -5.57 25.97 19.14
CA ALA A 222 -5.31 25.63 17.75
C ALA A 222 -6.49 24.85 17.15
N LEU A 223 -6.61 24.88 15.82
CA LEU A 223 -7.52 23.98 15.09
C LEU A 223 -7.20 22.51 15.41
N PRO A 224 -8.19 21.61 15.28
CA PRO A 224 -7.94 20.17 15.44
C PRO A 224 -6.80 19.66 14.56
N PRO A 225 -6.15 18.54 14.92
CA PRO A 225 -5.21 17.87 14.04
C PRO A 225 -5.82 17.56 12.67
N ASN A 226 -4.98 17.53 11.64
CA ASN A 226 -5.40 17.26 10.27
C ASN A 226 -4.46 16.26 9.61
N PRO A 227 -4.90 15.01 9.37
CA PRO A 227 -4.07 13.96 8.81
C PRO A 227 -3.65 14.24 7.35
N LEU A 228 -4.43 15.00 6.57
CA LEU A 228 -4.07 15.40 5.21
C LEU A 228 -2.83 16.30 5.17
N ILE A 229 -2.65 17.14 6.19
CA ILE A 229 -1.48 18.02 6.29
C ILE A 229 -0.27 17.22 6.81
N ALA A 230 -0.51 16.28 7.73
CA ALA A 230 0.55 15.49 8.36
C ALA A 230 1.07 14.35 7.49
N MET A 231 0.27 13.83 6.56
CA MET A 231 0.67 12.67 5.76
C MET A 231 1.83 12.96 4.81
N ARG A 232 2.67 11.93 4.63
CA ARG A 232 3.83 11.96 3.75
C ARG A 232 3.71 10.89 2.67
N LEU A 233 3.20 11.27 1.51
CA LEU A 233 3.06 10.32 0.38
C LEU A 233 4.41 9.86 -0.17
N GLY A 234 5.43 10.72 -0.11
CA GLY A 234 6.78 10.35 -0.50
C GLY A 234 7.36 9.20 0.35
N ASP A 235 6.92 9.08 1.58
CA ASP A 235 7.38 8.03 2.49
C ASP A 235 6.87 6.64 2.11
N HIS A 236 5.79 6.57 1.32
CA HIS A 236 5.29 5.30 0.80
C HIS A 236 6.26 4.66 -0.21
N GLY A 237 7.11 5.43 -0.86
CA GLY A 237 8.10 4.95 -1.81
C GLY A 237 9.14 4.04 -1.15
N GLY A 238 8.91 2.72 -1.16
CA GLY A 238 9.77 1.73 -0.50
C GLY A 238 11.23 1.75 -0.96
N GLN A 239 11.49 2.12 -2.21
CA GLN A 239 12.84 2.17 -2.76
C GLN A 239 13.71 3.26 -2.14
N GLU A 240 13.13 4.37 -1.72
CA GLU A 240 13.89 5.49 -1.15
C GLU A 240 14.30 5.21 0.29
N HIS A 241 13.41 4.62 1.09
CA HIS A 241 13.64 4.44 2.52
C HIS A 241 14.23 3.08 2.92
N PHE A 242 14.03 2.03 2.11
CA PHE A 242 14.40 0.67 2.51
C PHE A 242 15.43 0.01 1.59
N SER A 243 15.79 0.61 0.44
CA SER A 243 16.80 0.05 -0.47
C SER A 243 18.21 0.24 0.05
N SER A 244 19.03 -0.81 -0.04
CA SER A 244 20.48 -0.72 0.23
C SER A 244 21.22 0.24 -0.71
N GLN A 245 20.62 0.57 -1.85
CA GLN A 245 21.16 1.51 -2.84
C GLN A 245 20.81 2.97 -2.54
N SER A 246 19.88 3.21 -1.63
CA SER A 246 19.44 4.57 -1.28
C SER A 246 20.36 5.19 -0.22
N PRO A 247 20.74 6.47 -0.40
CA PRO A 247 21.42 7.21 0.65
C PRO A 247 20.52 7.42 1.89
N ASP A 248 19.20 7.32 1.72
CA ASP A 248 18.20 7.54 2.79
C ASP A 248 17.68 6.23 3.41
N ASN A 249 18.40 5.13 3.19
CA ASN A 249 18.07 3.82 3.72
C ASN A 249 18.04 3.81 5.26
N VAL A 250 16.82 3.78 5.81
CA VAL A 250 16.57 3.74 7.26
C VAL A 250 16.90 2.38 7.90
N LEU A 251 17.12 1.34 7.09
CA LEU A 251 17.53 0.02 7.59
C LEU A 251 19.03 -0.09 7.85
N SER A 252 19.84 0.89 7.43
CA SER A 252 21.27 0.91 7.80
C SER A 252 21.41 1.05 9.33
N PRO A 253 22.37 0.39 9.96
CA PRO A 253 22.42 0.28 11.44
C PRO A 253 22.31 1.60 12.17
N PHE A 254 23.07 2.62 11.74
CA PHE A 254 23.07 3.94 12.38
C PHE A 254 21.74 4.67 12.18
N ARG A 255 21.23 4.74 10.97
CA ARG A 255 19.97 5.42 10.66
C ARG A 255 18.75 4.72 11.26
N PHE A 256 18.83 3.40 11.40
CA PHE A 256 17.75 2.63 12.03
C PHE A 256 17.55 3.04 13.49
N GLU A 257 18.63 3.12 14.24
CA GLU A 257 18.57 3.55 15.65
C GLU A 257 18.05 4.98 15.77
N GLU A 258 18.53 5.89 14.93
CA GLU A 258 18.05 7.28 14.90
C GLU A 258 16.57 7.39 14.54
N ALA A 259 16.12 6.68 13.51
CA ALA A 259 14.73 6.72 13.04
C ALA A 259 13.77 6.06 14.06
N ALA A 260 14.19 4.97 14.69
CA ALA A 260 13.44 4.32 15.76
C ALA A 260 13.34 5.20 17.01
N GLN A 261 14.45 5.85 17.39
CA GLN A 261 14.46 6.78 18.54
C GLN A 261 13.57 7.99 18.26
N ARG A 262 13.66 8.57 17.05
CA ARG A 262 12.82 9.70 16.63
C ARG A 262 11.33 9.36 16.66
N TYR A 263 10.96 8.15 16.22
CA TYR A 263 9.59 7.66 16.39
C TYR A 263 9.21 7.56 17.87
N ALA A 264 10.06 6.94 18.70
CA ALA A 264 9.80 6.75 20.12
C ALA A 264 9.61 8.08 20.86
N ASP A 265 10.43 9.09 20.57
CA ASP A 265 10.34 10.42 21.17
C ASP A 265 9.06 11.17 20.82
N ASN A 266 8.45 10.84 19.66
CA ASN A 266 7.25 11.50 19.14
C ASN A 266 6.05 10.54 19.04
N LYS A 267 6.13 9.39 19.70
CA LYS A 267 5.17 8.28 19.57
C LYS A 267 3.72 8.69 19.73
N ALA A 268 3.40 9.52 20.73
CA ALA A 268 2.03 9.94 20.98
C ALA A 268 1.40 10.71 19.79
N GLY A 269 2.20 11.54 19.10
CA GLY A 269 1.75 12.24 17.90
C GLY A 269 1.53 11.29 16.72
N PHE A 270 2.45 10.34 16.52
CA PHE A 270 2.33 9.32 15.46
C PHE A 270 1.17 8.35 15.71
N ASP A 271 0.96 7.93 16.96
CA ASP A 271 -0.17 7.08 17.30
C ASP A 271 -1.50 7.81 17.03
N HIS A 272 -1.61 9.08 17.45
CA HIS A 272 -2.80 9.90 17.19
C HIS A 272 -3.02 10.09 15.68
N PHE A 273 -1.96 10.36 14.90
CA PHE A 273 -2.06 10.42 13.44
C PHE A 273 -2.56 9.10 12.85
N THR A 274 -2.00 7.96 13.28
CA THR A 274 -2.43 6.64 12.82
C THR A 274 -3.89 6.36 13.16
N ASP A 275 -4.32 6.70 14.38
CA ASP A 275 -5.71 6.53 14.81
C ASP A 275 -6.67 7.38 13.97
N ASP A 276 -6.28 8.62 13.65
CA ASP A 276 -7.05 9.49 12.78
C ASP A 276 -7.13 8.95 11.34
N VAL A 277 -6.03 8.44 10.78
CA VAL A 277 -6.04 7.81 9.45
C VAL A 277 -6.99 6.60 9.41
N VAL A 278 -6.94 5.72 10.42
CA VAL A 278 -7.83 4.56 10.51
C VAL A 278 -9.30 4.98 10.65
N ARG A 279 -9.57 6.01 11.45
CA ARG A 279 -10.92 6.55 11.60
C ARG A 279 -11.45 7.12 10.29
N GLU A 280 -10.69 8.04 9.66
CA GLU A 280 -11.07 8.68 8.41
C GLU A 280 -11.30 7.66 7.29
N ARG A 281 -10.46 6.62 7.19
CA ARG A 281 -10.69 5.50 6.28
C ARG A 281 -12.04 4.81 6.53
N SER A 282 -12.34 4.54 7.80
CA SER A 282 -13.59 3.86 8.17
C SER A 282 -14.81 4.71 7.83
N GLU A 283 -14.77 6.01 8.15
CA GLU A 283 -15.83 6.96 7.85
C GLU A 283 -16.03 7.12 6.35
N LEU A 284 -14.94 7.19 5.57
CA LEU A 284 -15.00 7.26 4.12
C LEU A 284 -15.61 6.00 3.51
N SER A 285 -15.21 4.80 3.97
CA SER A 285 -15.84 3.55 3.54
C SER A 285 -17.35 3.54 3.79
N GLN A 286 -17.79 4.07 4.94
CA GLN A 286 -19.21 4.16 5.27
C GLN A 286 -19.93 5.19 4.39
N ALA A 287 -19.30 6.35 4.14
CA ALA A 287 -19.83 7.39 3.26
C ALA A 287 -20.00 6.88 1.82
N LEU A 288 -18.99 6.18 1.28
CA LEU A 288 -19.05 5.54 -0.03
C LEU A 288 -20.19 4.53 -0.13
N LYS A 289 -20.32 3.66 0.87
CA LYS A 289 -21.40 2.69 0.93
C LYS A 289 -22.77 3.38 0.98
N HIS A 290 -22.92 4.42 1.81
CA HIS A 290 -24.13 5.22 1.89
C HIS A 290 -24.50 5.85 0.54
N VAL A 291 -23.55 6.45 -0.15
CA VAL A 291 -23.77 7.04 -1.48
C VAL A 291 -24.18 5.97 -2.49
N GLN A 292 -23.49 4.82 -2.52
CA GLN A 292 -23.85 3.70 -3.42
C GLN A 292 -25.26 3.18 -3.16
N GLU A 293 -25.65 3.00 -1.89
CA GLU A 293 -26.98 2.51 -1.50
C GLU A 293 -28.06 3.56 -1.76
N HIS A 294 -27.80 4.82 -1.43
CA HIS A 294 -28.78 5.90 -1.55
C HIS A 294 -29.09 6.23 -3.01
N TYR A 295 -28.07 6.31 -3.84
CA TYR A 295 -28.23 6.69 -5.25
C TYR A 295 -28.45 5.51 -6.17
N ARG A 296 -28.34 4.24 -5.68
CA ARG A 296 -28.50 3.01 -6.48
C ARG A 296 -27.69 3.06 -7.77
N LEU A 297 -26.46 3.56 -7.69
CA LEU A 297 -25.60 3.75 -8.86
C LEU A 297 -25.32 2.42 -9.57
N PRO A 298 -25.65 2.27 -10.87
CA PRO A 298 -25.20 1.14 -11.67
C PRO A 298 -23.66 1.09 -11.72
N VAL A 299 -23.10 -0.10 -11.99
CA VAL A 299 -21.64 -0.31 -12.03
C VAL A 299 -20.94 0.56 -13.08
N ASP A 300 -21.62 0.85 -14.19
CA ASP A 300 -21.13 1.71 -15.27
C ASP A 300 -21.03 3.20 -14.89
N ILE A 301 -21.81 3.66 -13.92
CA ILE A 301 -21.72 5.04 -13.41
C ILE A 301 -20.52 5.21 -12.50
N ARG A 302 -19.98 4.14 -11.91
CA ARG A 302 -18.77 4.20 -11.07
C ARG A 302 -17.60 4.81 -11.83
N GLN A 303 -17.36 4.38 -13.07
CA GLN A 303 -16.33 4.94 -13.93
C GLN A 303 -16.54 6.44 -14.20
N GLN A 304 -17.79 6.88 -14.42
CA GLN A 304 -18.09 8.31 -14.64
C GLN A 304 -17.88 9.15 -13.37
N VAL A 305 -18.16 8.61 -12.19
CA VAL A 305 -17.86 9.25 -10.90
C VAL A 305 -16.36 9.35 -10.70
N ASP A 306 -15.61 8.30 -10.99
CA ASP A 306 -14.15 8.29 -10.91
C ASP A 306 -13.53 9.32 -11.85
N GLU A 307 -14.00 9.38 -13.10
CA GLU A 307 -13.58 10.40 -14.08
C GLU A 307 -13.91 11.84 -13.60
N TYR A 308 -15.11 12.03 -13.02
CA TYR A 308 -15.48 13.32 -12.44
C TYR A 308 -14.57 13.71 -11.28
N LEU A 309 -14.25 12.79 -10.37
CA LEU A 309 -13.37 13.02 -9.23
C LEU A 309 -11.94 13.38 -9.68
N VAL A 310 -11.44 12.73 -10.74
CA VAL A 310 -10.13 13.04 -11.33
C VAL A 310 -10.12 14.45 -11.91
N LEU A 311 -11.16 14.85 -12.63
CA LEU A 311 -11.27 16.20 -13.23
C LEU A 311 -11.46 17.32 -12.19
N HIS A 312 -12.01 17.02 -11.02
CA HIS A 312 -12.32 17.96 -9.95
C HIS A 312 -11.58 17.65 -8.65
N ALA A 313 -10.40 17.03 -8.75
CA ALA A 313 -9.61 16.54 -7.62
C ALA A 313 -9.24 17.60 -6.56
N ASP A 314 -9.25 18.89 -6.94
CA ASP A 314 -9.02 20.01 -6.03
C ASP A 314 -10.22 20.33 -5.11
N GLN A 315 -11.43 19.91 -5.46
CA GLN A 315 -12.63 20.18 -4.65
C GLN A 315 -12.66 19.32 -3.37
N PRO A 316 -12.43 18.00 -3.41
CA PRO A 316 -12.30 17.17 -2.20
C PRO A 316 -11.26 17.70 -1.23
N VAL A 317 -10.12 18.20 -1.73
CA VAL A 317 -9.09 18.82 -0.89
C VAL A 317 -9.62 20.03 -0.17
N ARG A 318 -10.20 20.95 -0.91
CA ARG A 318 -10.75 22.17 -0.31
C ARG A 318 -11.79 21.82 0.75
N ASP A 319 -12.71 20.91 0.44
CA ASP A 319 -13.76 20.50 1.35
C ASP A 319 -13.19 19.80 2.60
N ALA A 320 -12.18 18.94 2.43
CA ALA A 320 -11.52 18.27 3.54
C ALA A 320 -10.71 19.24 4.42
N ILE A 321 -10.01 20.21 3.82
CA ILE A 321 -9.29 21.25 4.57
C ILE A 321 -10.26 22.14 5.33
N GLU A 322 -11.35 22.58 4.68
CA GLU A 322 -12.34 23.46 5.27
C GLU A 322 -13.09 22.81 6.45
N HIS A 323 -13.44 21.53 6.31
CA HIS A 323 -14.24 20.81 7.29
C HIS A 323 -13.41 19.93 8.24
N GLY A 324 -12.10 19.81 8.03
CA GLY A 324 -11.20 19.02 8.88
C GLY A 324 -11.45 17.51 8.81
N SER A 325 -12.16 17.01 7.77
CA SER A 325 -12.48 15.59 7.58
C SER A 325 -12.34 15.16 6.13
N ILE A 326 -11.52 14.13 5.90
CA ILE A 326 -11.35 13.49 4.59
C ILE A 326 -12.66 12.84 4.15
N ALA A 327 -13.35 12.17 5.08
CA ALA A 327 -14.60 11.48 4.81
C ALA A 327 -15.68 12.44 4.31
N LEU A 328 -15.84 13.60 4.95
CA LEU A 328 -16.84 14.58 4.55
C LEU A 328 -16.52 15.20 3.19
N GLY A 329 -15.25 15.49 2.90
CA GLY A 329 -14.82 15.97 1.59
C GLY A 329 -15.09 14.97 0.48
N ALA A 330 -14.75 13.69 0.71
CA ALA A 330 -15.00 12.61 -0.24
C ALA A 330 -16.50 12.35 -0.44
N GLU A 331 -17.30 12.33 0.63
CA GLU A 331 -18.76 12.17 0.53
C GLU A 331 -19.39 13.26 -0.37
N ARG A 332 -19.03 14.51 -0.16
CA ARG A 332 -19.52 15.64 -0.98
C ARG A 332 -19.10 15.51 -2.44
N SER A 333 -17.85 15.13 -2.69
CA SER A 333 -17.34 14.96 -4.06
C SER A 333 -18.03 13.79 -4.78
N LEU A 334 -18.27 12.69 -4.09
CA LEU A 334 -19.05 11.57 -4.62
C LEU A 334 -20.50 11.94 -4.89
N GLN A 335 -21.12 12.74 -4.00
CA GLN A 335 -22.47 13.28 -4.24
C GLN A 335 -22.50 14.15 -5.49
N HIS A 336 -21.55 15.09 -5.65
CA HIS A 336 -21.45 15.93 -6.83
C HIS A 336 -21.20 15.09 -8.11
N GLY A 337 -20.32 14.08 -8.06
CA GLY A 337 -20.09 13.17 -9.18
C GLY A 337 -21.34 12.37 -9.55
N ALA A 338 -22.07 11.85 -8.57
CA ALA A 338 -23.33 11.14 -8.78
C ALA A 338 -24.43 12.06 -9.35
N ASP A 339 -24.51 13.31 -8.91
CA ASP A 339 -25.45 14.31 -9.43
C ASP A 339 -25.11 14.69 -10.88
N PHE A 340 -23.80 14.87 -11.18
CA PHE A 340 -23.30 15.11 -12.53
C PHE A 340 -23.64 13.95 -13.47
N ALA A 341 -23.36 12.71 -13.08
CA ALA A 341 -23.63 11.52 -13.90
C ALA A 341 -25.14 11.35 -14.17
N ARG A 342 -26.00 11.61 -13.17
CA ARG A 342 -27.46 11.61 -13.36
C ARG A 342 -27.93 12.72 -14.28
N GLY A 343 -27.36 13.91 -14.14
CA GLY A 343 -27.65 15.04 -15.04
C GLY A 343 -27.28 14.74 -16.49
N ALA A 344 -26.11 14.15 -16.71
CA ALA A 344 -25.64 13.73 -18.04
C ALA A 344 -26.53 12.62 -18.63
N GLY A 345 -26.90 11.61 -17.83
CA GLY A 345 -27.81 10.54 -18.25
C GLY A 345 -29.19 11.07 -18.64
N HIS A 346 -29.74 11.99 -17.89
CA HIS A 346 -31.02 12.63 -18.21
C HIS A 346 -30.94 13.48 -19.50
N PHE A 347 -29.82 14.17 -19.72
CA PHE A 347 -29.59 14.93 -20.94
C PHE A 347 -29.54 14.03 -22.18
N VAL A 348 -28.87 12.90 -22.13
CA VAL A 348 -28.80 11.90 -23.20
C VAL A 348 -30.20 11.34 -23.48
N GLN A 349 -30.95 10.96 -22.46
CA GLN A 349 -32.30 10.41 -22.61
C GLN A 349 -33.25 11.43 -23.29
N VAL A 350 -33.20 12.69 -22.91
CA VAL A 350 -33.98 13.78 -23.53
C VAL A 350 -33.58 14.03 -24.97
N GLN A 351 -32.30 13.87 -25.34
CA GLN A 351 -31.85 13.97 -26.72
C GLN A 351 -32.36 12.80 -27.58
N ASP A 352 -32.30 11.56 -27.06
CA ASP A 352 -32.79 10.38 -27.73
C ASP A 352 -34.30 10.45 -27.97
N GLU A 353 -35.08 10.92 -27.00
CA GLU A 353 -36.54 11.11 -27.17
C GLU A 353 -36.87 12.20 -28.22
N ARG A 354 -36.06 13.26 -28.34
CA ARG A 354 -36.19 14.30 -29.35
C ARG A 354 -35.85 13.79 -30.76
N VAL A 355 -34.81 12.93 -30.87
CA VAL A 355 -34.46 12.30 -32.18
C VAL A 355 -35.48 11.25 -32.58
N ALA A 356 -36.07 10.52 -31.64
CA ALA A 356 -37.11 9.54 -31.92
C ALA A 356 -38.49 10.16 -32.28
N SER A 357 -38.69 11.45 -31.92
CA SER A 357 -39.93 12.19 -32.20
C SER A 357 -39.85 13.13 -33.40
N ALA A 358 -38.71 13.22 -34.08
CA ALA A 358 -38.47 13.96 -35.32
C ALA A 358 -38.33 13.04 -36.51
#